data_83b67a4be86dd7b8f79240e59e815e92
#
_entry.id   83b67a4be86dd7b8f79240e59e815e92
#
_cell.length_a   1.000
_cell.length_b   1.000
_cell.length_c   1.000
_cell.angle_alpha   90.00
_cell.angle_beta   90.00
_cell.angle_gamma   90.00
#
_symmetry.space_group_name_H-M   'P 1'
#
loop_
_entity.id
_entity.type
_entity.pdbx_description
1 polymer ?
#
loop_
_entity_poly.entity_id
_entity_poly.type
_entity_poly.pdbx_seq_one_letter_code
_entity_poly.pdbx_strand_id
1 'polypeptide(L)'
;MKFIHIADVHWGAQPEKDRSFGRIRENEIKHTFQKVIDYANKQQTDVLLIAGDFFDQRPTKQELREVDYILSGLQNTKTVMIAGNHDHLSTEEEFVKYHWNSEVYLLDGRERNYVYFEELHTTIYGISYWTNQIREAVYDDMKPQDFDEFSILLAHGGDESHIPINKDILKWSGFDYIALGHIHKPEIIFEDLMAYSGSLEPLDRTETGSHGF
;
A
#
# COMPACT_ATOMS: atom_id res chain seq x y z
N MET A 1 13.98 9.01 10.19
CA MET A 1 13.48 8.14 9.11
C MET A 1 12.78 8.97 8.05
N LYS A 2 12.92 8.61 6.77
CA LYS A 2 12.14 9.15 5.66
C LYS A 2 11.34 8.02 5.02
N PHE A 3 10.08 8.24 4.75
CA PHE A 3 9.25 7.24 4.06
C PHE A 3 8.43 7.88 2.94
N ILE A 4 8.03 7.05 1.98
CA ILE A 4 7.04 7.37 0.94
C ILE A 4 5.83 6.49 1.21
N HIS A 5 4.65 7.07 1.17
CA HIS A 5 3.38 6.37 1.30
C HIS A 5 2.63 6.40 -0.02
N ILE A 6 2.37 5.22 -0.57
CA ILE A 6 1.52 5.00 -1.75
C ILE A 6 0.45 3.95 -1.46
N ALA A 7 -0.62 3.96 -2.24
CA ALA A 7 -1.65 2.93 -2.28
C ALA A 7 -2.27 2.89 -3.67
N ASP A 8 -3.16 1.95 -3.90
CA ASP A 8 -4.06 1.93 -5.07
C ASP A 8 -3.29 2.13 -6.40
N VAL A 9 -2.19 1.35 -6.55
CA VAL A 9 -1.36 1.38 -7.77
C VAL A 9 -2.09 0.70 -8.92
N HIS A 10 -2.86 -0.35 -8.62
CA HIS A 10 -3.62 -1.16 -9.59
C HIS A 10 -2.77 -1.62 -10.77
N TRP A 11 -1.61 -2.23 -10.45
CA TRP A 11 -0.74 -2.82 -11.45
C TRP A 11 -1.49 -3.87 -12.27
N GLY A 12 -1.44 -3.72 -13.60
CA GLY A 12 -2.18 -4.56 -14.53
C GLY A 12 -3.57 -4.04 -14.89
N ALA A 13 -4.04 -2.96 -14.25
CA ALA A 13 -5.28 -2.31 -14.67
C ALA A 13 -5.18 -1.80 -16.11
N GLN A 14 -6.30 -1.92 -16.81
CA GLN A 14 -6.45 -1.40 -18.18
C GLN A 14 -7.60 -0.37 -18.22
N PRO A 15 -7.38 0.82 -17.65
CA PRO A 15 -8.40 1.86 -17.67
C PRO A 15 -8.84 2.15 -19.10
N GLU A 16 -10.16 2.16 -19.32
CA GLU A 16 -10.76 2.45 -20.64
C GLU A 16 -10.22 1.55 -21.79
N LYS A 17 -10.00 0.24 -21.53
CA LYS A 17 -9.47 -0.74 -22.50
C LYS A 17 -10.14 -0.73 -23.88
N ASP A 18 -11.43 -0.36 -23.92
CA ASP A 18 -12.23 -0.29 -25.16
C ASP A 18 -11.95 1.00 -25.98
N ARG A 19 -11.08 1.87 -25.50
CA ARG A 19 -10.64 3.08 -26.19
C ARG A 19 -9.26 2.90 -26.80
N SER A 20 -9.00 3.67 -27.84
CA SER A 20 -7.72 3.65 -28.56
C SER A 20 -6.50 3.97 -27.67
N PHE A 21 -6.70 4.66 -26.57
CA PHE A 21 -5.68 5.06 -25.60
C PHE A 21 -5.60 4.14 -24.34
N GLY A 22 -6.46 3.14 -24.22
CA GLY A 22 -6.46 2.25 -23.05
C GLY A 22 -5.11 1.57 -22.78
N ARG A 23 -4.38 1.18 -23.85
CA ARG A 23 -3.01 0.63 -23.70
C ARG A 23 -1.99 1.65 -23.20
N ILE A 24 -2.23 2.95 -23.43
CA ILE A 24 -1.37 4.02 -22.93
C ILE A 24 -1.52 4.12 -21.42
N ARG A 25 -2.75 4.00 -20.91
CA ARG A 25 -3.08 4.08 -19.48
C ARG A 25 -2.35 3.00 -18.65
N GLU A 26 -2.32 1.76 -19.13
CA GLU A 26 -1.56 0.70 -18.45
C GLU A 26 -0.07 1.06 -18.33
N ASN A 27 0.52 1.60 -19.40
CA ASN A 27 1.92 2.00 -19.39
C ASN A 27 2.18 3.23 -18.49
N GLU A 28 1.21 4.14 -18.35
CA GLU A 28 1.32 5.29 -17.45
C GLU A 28 1.42 4.84 -15.98
N ILE A 29 0.60 3.88 -15.54
CA ILE A 29 0.69 3.27 -14.21
C ILE A 29 2.10 2.73 -13.95
N LYS A 30 2.62 1.92 -14.88
CA LYS A 30 3.98 1.36 -14.80
C LYS A 30 5.06 2.44 -14.73
N HIS A 31 4.92 3.47 -15.56
CA HIS A 31 5.88 4.58 -15.60
C HIS A 31 5.84 5.43 -14.33
N THR A 32 4.64 5.69 -13.78
CA THR A 32 4.51 6.45 -12.55
C THR A 32 5.04 5.68 -11.35
N PHE A 33 4.82 4.37 -11.28
CA PHE A 33 5.47 3.55 -10.27
C PHE A 33 7.01 3.56 -10.38
N GLN A 34 7.57 3.51 -11.60
CA GLN A 34 9.02 3.68 -11.78
C GLN A 34 9.52 5.04 -11.25
N LYS A 35 8.75 6.12 -11.43
CA LYS A 35 9.10 7.44 -10.86
C LYS A 35 9.11 7.42 -9.32
N VAL A 36 8.25 6.64 -8.67
CA VAL A 36 8.30 6.45 -7.20
C VAL A 36 9.66 5.88 -6.80
N ILE A 37 10.14 4.84 -7.49
CA ILE A 37 11.44 4.21 -7.23
C ILE A 37 12.59 5.20 -7.44
N ASP A 38 12.57 5.91 -8.57
CA ASP A 38 13.60 6.92 -8.89
C ASP A 38 13.63 8.05 -7.84
N TYR A 39 12.44 8.48 -7.40
CA TYR A 39 12.30 9.49 -6.36
C TYR A 39 12.78 8.99 -5.00
N ALA A 40 12.42 7.76 -4.61
CA ALA A 40 12.88 7.12 -3.37
C ALA A 40 14.42 7.10 -3.30
N ASN A 41 15.09 6.67 -4.37
CA ASN A 41 16.54 6.66 -4.48
C ASN A 41 17.15 8.07 -4.39
N LYS A 42 16.56 9.03 -5.11
CA LYS A 42 17.01 10.43 -5.10
C LYS A 42 16.90 11.06 -3.70
N GLN A 43 15.83 10.77 -2.99
CA GLN A 43 15.58 11.31 -1.64
C GLN A 43 16.26 10.51 -0.53
N GLN A 44 16.88 9.37 -0.87
CA GLN A 44 17.43 8.44 0.11
C GLN A 44 16.36 8.03 1.15
N THR A 45 15.25 7.53 0.62
CA THR A 45 14.10 7.10 1.43
C THR A 45 14.44 5.80 2.15
N ASP A 46 14.09 5.70 3.42
CA ASP A 46 14.35 4.49 4.24
C ASP A 46 13.29 3.42 3.99
N VAL A 47 12.02 3.84 3.84
CA VAL A 47 10.89 2.90 3.70
C VAL A 47 9.90 3.37 2.62
N LEU A 48 9.49 2.44 1.75
CA LEU A 48 8.33 2.57 0.87
C LEU A 48 7.16 1.81 1.49
N LEU A 49 6.10 2.54 1.84
CA LEU A 49 4.86 2.02 2.40
C LEU A 49 3.83 1.85 1.27
N ILE A 50 3.25 0.66 1.15
CA ILE A 50 2.22 0.35 0.15
C ILE A 50 0.96 -0.10 0.89
N ALA A 51 -0.02 0.78 0.97
CA ALA A 51 -1.23 0.59 1.76
C ALA A 51 -2.37 -0.09 0.97
N GLY A 52 -2.08 -1.22 0.30
CA GLY A 52 -3.05 -2.08 -0.37
C GLY A 52 -3.34 -1.73 -1.83
N ASP A 53 -4.06 -2.62 -2.49
CA ASP A 53 -4.45 -2.56 -3.91
C ASP A 53 -3.26 -2.22 -4.83
N PHE A 54 -2.13 -2.92 -4.59
CA PHE A 54 -1.00 -2.78 -5.48
C PHE A 54 -1.28 -3.39 -6.85
N PHE A 55 -1.92 -4.56 -6.90
CA PHE A 55 -2.37 -5.19 -8.13
C PHE A 55 -3.87 -4.98 -8.34
N ASP A 56 -4.27 -4.80 -9.60
CA ASP A 56 -5.69 -4.61 -9.96
C ASP A 56 -6.55 -5.87 -9.72
N GLN A 57 -5.91 -7.01 -9.71
CA GLN A 57 -6.47 -8.33 -9.41
C GLN A 57 -5.38 -9.17 -8.76
N ARG A 58 -5.71 -10.41 -8.39
CA ARG A 58 -4.72 -11.36 -7.91
C ARG A 58 -3.56 -11.49 -8.90
N PRO A 59 -2.32 -11.21 -8.48
CA PRO A 59 -1.21 -11.14 -9.41
C PRO A 59 -0.81 -12.50 -9.97
N THR A 60 -0.47 -12.49 -11.23
CA THR A 60 0.21 -13.62 -11.87
C THR A 60 1.69 -13.67 -11.49
N LYS A 61 2.32 -14.83 -11.67
CA LYS A 61 3.78 -14.96 -11.49
C LYS A 61 4.59 -13.99 -12.35
N GLN A 62 4.08 -13.63 -13.50
CA GLN A 62 4.75 -12.68 -14.39
C GLN A 62 4.70 -11.27 -13.80
N GLU A 63 3.55 -10.82 -13.34
CA GLU A 63 3.38 -9.51 -12.71
C GLU A 63 4.23 -9.39 -11.45
N LEU A 64 4.26 -10.43 -10.61
CA LEU A 64 5.13 -10.46 -9.43
C LEU A 64 6.62 -10.28 -9.81
N ARG A 65 7.09 -10.96 -10.87
CA ARG A 65 8.47 -10.81 -11.34
C ARG A 65 8.76 -9.42 -11.93
N GLU A 66 7.80 -8.85 -12.66
CA GLU A 66 7.93 -7.50 -13.21
C GLU A 66 8.06 -6.47 -12.10
N VAL A 67 7.21 -6.56 -11.07
CA VAL A 67 7.22 -5.67 -9.90
C VAL A 67 8.50 -5.86 -9.07
N ASP A 68 8.89 -7.11 -8.79
CA ASP A 68 10.13 -7.43 -8.06
C ASP A 68 11.36 -6.86 -8.77
N TYR A 69 11.40 -6.97 -10.10
CA TYR A 69 12.47 -6.36 -10.90
C TYR A 69 12.54 -4.84 -10.72
N ILE A 70 11.40 -4.15 -10.71
CA ILE A 70 11.36 -2.70 -10.50
C ILE A 70 11.75 -2.35 -9.06
N LEU A 71 11.20 -3.06 -8.06
CA LEU A 71 11.56 -2.88 -6.65
C LEU A 71 13.05 -3.15 -6.38
N SER A 72 13.68 -4.07 -7.14
CA SER A 72 15.12 -4.32 -7.03
C SER A 72 15.98 -3.12 -7.46
N GLY A 73 15.39 -2.12 -8.08
CA GLY A 73 16.02 -0.83 -8.35
C GLY A 73 16.15 0.09 -7.14
N LEU A 74 15.49 -0.21 -6.03
CA LEU A 74 15.68 0.49 -4.75
C LEU A 74 17.08 0.21 -4.19
N GLN A 75 17.78 1.25 -3.74
CA GLN A 75 19.19 1.11 -3.30
C GLN A 75 19.31 0.80 -1.81
N ASN A 76 18.54 1.48 -0.95
CA ASN A 76 18.59 1.31 0.51
C ASN A 76 17.18 1.41 1.13
N THR A 77 16.14 1.32 0.31
CA THR A 77 14.75 1.47 0.75
C THR A 77 14.12 0.10 0.95
N LYS A 78 13.60 -0.15 2.15
CA LYS A 78 12.78 -1.31 2.45
C LYS A 78 11.35 -1.08 1.98
N THR A 79 10.70 -2.10 1.44
CA THR A 79 9.28 -2.01 1.05
C THR A 79 8.43 -2.77 2.06
N VAL A 80 7.45 -2.12 2.65
CA VAL A 80 6.44 -2.75 3.51
C VAL A 80 5.09 -2.60 2.86
N MET A 81 4.38 -3.70 2.68
CA MET A 81 3.09 -3.70 1.99
C MET A 81 2.03 -4.54 2.68
N ILE A 82 0.78 -4.15 2.47
CA ILE A 82 -0.40 -4.97 2.69
C ILE A 82 -1.12 -5.19 1.37
N ALA A 83 -1.90 -6.25 1.27
CA ALA A 83 -2.87 -6.44 0.19
C ALA A 83 -4.19 -5.74 0.53
N GLY A 84 -4.83 -5.15 -0.47
CA GLY A 84 -6.16 -4.57 -0.38
C GLY A 84 -7.26 -5.52 -0.83
N ASN A 85 -8.40 -4.98 -1.22
CA ASN A 85 -9.56 -5.80 -1.62
C ASN A 85 -9.45 -6.36 -3.05
N HIS A 86 -8.70 -5.74 -3.93
CA HIS A 86 -8.44 -6.23 -5.29
C HIS A 86 -7.42 -7.38 -5.30
N ASP A 87 -6.34 -7.24 -4.57
CA ASP A 87 -5.23 -8.18 -4.52
C ASP A 87 -5.20 -9.02 -3.22
N HIS A 88 -6.40 -9.24 -2.61
CA HIS A 88 -6.55 -9.93 -1.34
C HIS A 88 -5.89 -11.32 -1.31
N LEU A 89 -5.35 -11.70 -0.15
CA LEU A 89 -4.55 -12.90 0.03
C LEU A 89 -5.40 -14.14 0.29
N SER A 90 -5.18 -15.23 -0.42
CA SER A 90 -5.62 -16.56 -0.02
C SER A 90 -4.41 -17.43 0.34
N THR A 91 -4.64 -18.49 1.12
CA THR A 91 -3.58 -19.34 1.68
C THR A 91 -2.73 -20.09 0.64
N GLU A 92 -3.20 -20.21 -0.61
CA GLU A 92 -2.53 -20.97 -1.66
C GLU A 92 -1.99 -20.10 -2.79
N GLU A 93 -2.06 -18.79 -2.67
CA GLU A 93 -1.75 -17.89 -3.76
C GLU A 93 -0.26 -17.63 -3.96
N GLU A 94 0.06 -17.35 -5.21
CA GLU A 94 1.40 -17.02 -5.67
C GLU A 94 1.96 -15.79 -4.96
N PHE A 95 1.11 -14.81 -4.61
CA PHE A 95 1.52 -13.60 -3.93
C PHE A 95 2.11 -13.89 -2.53
N VAL A 96 1.42 -14.72 -1.73
CA VAL A 96 1.90 -15.11 -0.38
C VAL A 96 3.16 -15.97 -0.46
N LYS A 97 3.25 -16.84 -1.48
CA LYS A 97 4.37 -17.79 -1.65
C LYS A 97 5.54 -17.21 -2.41
N TYR A 98 5.41 -15.98 -2.92
CA TYR A 98 6.44 -15.37 -3.74
C TYR A 98 7.67 -15.01 -2.89
N HIS A 99 8.83 -15.44 -3.36
CA HIS A 99 10.10 -15.06 -2.75
C HIS A 99 10.68 -13.85 -3.46
N TRP A 100 10.54 -12.70 -2.84
CA TRP A 100 11.05 -11.45 -3.36
C TRP A 100 12.59 -11.44 -3.36
N ASN A 101 13.17 -10.96 -4.42
CA ASN A 101 14.63 -10.70 -4.48
C ASN A 101 14.98 -9.36 -3.81
N SER A 102 14.00 -8.47 -3.69
CA SER A 102 14.08 -7.17 -3.03
C SER A 102 13.72 -7.30 -1.55
N GLU A 103 14.07 -6.30 -0.74
CA GLU A 103 13.66 -6.22 0.67
C GLU A 103 12.16 -5.83 0.77
N VAL A 104 11.28 -6.81 0.52
CA VAL A 104 9.83 -6.66 0.59
C VAL A 104 9.27 -7.44 1.78
N TYR A 105 8.49 -6.77 2.60
CA TYR A 105 7.81 -7.29 3.78
C TYR A 105 6.30 -7.20 3.57
N LEU A 106 5.68 -8.32 3.18
CA LEU A 106 4.23 -8.43 3.09
C LEU A 106 3.67 -8.74 4.48
N LEU A 107 2.82 -7.86 5.00
CA LEU A 107 2.12 -8.05 6.27
C LEU A 107 0.80 -8.75 5.99
N ASP A 108 0.77 -10.08 6.11
CA ASP A 108 -0.39 -10.91 5.77
C ASP A 108 -1.51 -10.86 6.81
N GLY A 109 -1.21 -10.37 8.02
CA GLY A 109 -2.17 -10.25 9.11
C GLY A 109 -2.48 -11.56 9.84
N ARG A 110 -1.90 -12.68 9.41
CA ARG A 110 -2.05 -14.00 10.02
C ARG A 110 -0.77 -14.45 10.71
N GLU A 111 0.30 -14.56 9.95
CA GLU A 111 1.62 -14.94 10.46
C GLU A 111 2.46 -13.71 10.79
N ARG A 112 2.26 -12.63 10.01
CA ARG A 112 2.97 -11.38 10.18
C ARG A 112 2.02 -10.21 10.06
N ASN A 113 1.79 -9.51 11.17
CA ASN A 113 1.00 -8.28 11.23
C ASN A 113 1.83 -7.05 11.61
N TYR A 114 3.13 -7.21 11.80
CA TYR A 114 4.09 -6.12 11.95
C TYR A 114 5.49 -6.54 11.53
N VAL A 115 6.34 -5.55 11.27
CA VAL A 115 7.78 -5.68 11.10
C VAL A 115 8.47 -4.59 11.89
N TYR A 116 9.55 -4.95 12.62
CA TYR A 116 10.39 -4.01 13.35
C TYR A 116 11.73 -3.84 12.64
N PHE A 117 12.12 -2.60 12.41
CA PHE A 117 13.42 -2.22 11.87
C PHE A 117 14.26 -1.58 12.99
N GLU A 118 15.19 -2.35 13.52
CA GLU A 118 16.04 -1.91 14.64
C GLU A 118 16.84 -0.65 14.28
N GLU A 119 17.42 -0.60 13.09
CA GLU A 119 18.22 0.53 12.61
C GLU A 119 17.42 1.82 12.41
N LEU A 120 16.09 1.73 12.29
CA LEU A 120 15.19 2.87 12.15
C LEU A 120 14.41 3.17 13.44
N HIS A 121 14.54 2.31 14.45
CA HIS A 121 13.74 2.35 15.67
C HIS A 121 12.24 2.46 15.38
N THR A 122 11.77 1.67 14.39
CA THR A 122 10.42 1.81 13.84
C THR A 122 9.73 0.47 13.69
N THR A 123 8.50 0.37 14.16
CA THR A 123 7.60 -0.77 13.92
C THR A 123 6.50 -0.35 12.94
N ILE A 124 6.30 -1.17 11.91
CA ILE A 124 5.24 -0.97 10.92
C ILE A 124 4.24 -2.11 11.03
N TYR A 125 3.00 -1.76 11.28
CA TYR A 125 1.87 -2.66 11.47
C TYR A 125 0.99 -2.67 10.23
N GLY A 126 0.24 -3.76 10.02
CA GLY A 126 -0.76 -3.83 8.97
C GLY A 126 -1.44 -5.18 8.90
N ILE A 127 -2.60 -5.20 8.28
CA ILE A 127 -3.38 -6.42 8.02
C ILE A 127 -3.82 -6.39 6.57
N SER A 128 -3.44 -7.41 5.80
CA SER A 128 -3.90 -7.60 4.44
C SER A 128 -5.32 -8.15 4.38
N TYR A 129 -6.04 -7.84 3.34
CA TYR A 129 -7.31 -8.48 3.02
C TYR A 129 -7.13 -9.97 2.75
N TRP A 130 -8.04 -10.80 3.27
CA TRP A 130 -8.12 -12.25 3.03
C TRP A 130 -9.33 -12.65 2.17
N THR A 131 -10.16 -11.68 1.85
CA THR A 131 -11.31 -11.77 0.94
C THR A 131 -11.57 -10.40 0.36
N ASN A 132 -12.28 -10.31 -0.74
CA ASN A 132 -12.56 -9.05 -1.41
C ASN A 132 -13.48 -8.09 -0.62
N GLN A 133 -14.18 -8.57 0.39
CA GLN A 133 -15.03 -7.76 1.27
C GLN A 133 -14.82 -8.17 2.72
N ILE A 134 -14.55 -7.20 3.57
CA ILE A 134 -14.41 -7.37 5.03
C ILE A 134 -15.23 -6.25 5.67
N ARG A 135 -16.23 -6.62 6.45
CA ARG A 135 -17.14 -5.67 7.09
C ARG A 135 -16.83 -5.40 8.56
N GLU A 136 -15.87 -6.13 9.10
CA GLU A 136 -15.35 -5.91 10.45
C GLU A 136 -14.36 -4.74 10.45
N ALA A 137 -14.44 -3.87 11.44
CA ALA A 137 -13.52 -2.74 11.63
C ALA A 137 -12.21 -3.21 12.30
N VAL A 138 -11.45 -4.05 11.62
CA VAL A 138 -10.27 -4.75 12.17
C VAL A 138 -9.13 -3.84 12.62
N TYR A 139 -9.07 -2.62 12.11
CA TYR A 139 -8.03 -1.65 12.47
C TYR A 139 -8.35 -0.87 13.75
N ASP A 140 -9.63 -0.72 14.12
CA ASP A 140 -10.06 0.14 15.22
C ASP A 140 -9.51 -0.31 16.59
N ASP A 141 -9.23 -1.61 16.75
CA ASP A 141 -8.66 -2.17 17.98
C ASP A 141 -7.13 -2.28 17.96
N MET A 142 -6.47 -1.93 16.83
CA MET A 142 -5.02 -2.02 16.73
C MET A 142 -4.34 -0.88 17.51
N LYS A 143 -3.24 -1.24 18.18
CA LYS A 143 -2.40 -0.31 18.94
C LYS A 143 -0.93 -0.69 18.78
N PRO A 144 -0.01 0.28 18.81
CA PRO A 144 1.41 0.00 18.89
C PRO A 144 1.73 -0.69 20.21
N GLN A 145 2.86 -1.39 20.28
CA GLN A 145 3.35 -1.99 21.51
C GLN A 145 4.07 -0.94 22.36
N ASP A 146 4.06 -1.10 23.67
CA ASP A 146 4.60 -0.13 24.63
C ASP A 146 6.11 0.19 24.46
N PHE A 147 6.83 -0.63 23.71
CA PHE A 147 8.26 -0.46 23.46
C PHE A 147 8.59 0.16 22.10
N ASP A 148 7.58 0.50 21.29
CA ASP A 148 7.80 1.12 19.99
C ASP A 148 8.27 2.56 20.17
N GLU A 149 9.35 2.93 19.51
CA GLU A 149 9.84 4.31 19.50
C GLU A 149 9.14 5.15 18.43
N PHE A 150 8.88 4.54 17.25
CA PHE A 150 8.06 5.11 16.19
C PHE A 150 7.21 4.01 15.57
N SER A 151 5.93 4.27 15.42
CA SER A 151 4.96 3.27 14.99
C SER A 151 4.12 3.75 13.81
N ILE A 152 4.02 2.91 12.77
CA ILE A 152 3.20 3.18 11.58
C ILE A 152 2.15 2.11 11.43
N LEU A 153 0.91 2.49 11.11
CA LEU A 153 -0.14 1.58 10.69
C LEU A 153 -0.38 1.71 9.19
N LEU A 154 -0.25 0.60 8.45
CA LEU A 154 -0.78 0.45 7.10
C LEU A 154 -2.21 -0.08 7.19
N ALA A 155 -3.16 0.63 6.61
CA ALA A 155 -4.56 0.24 6.58
C ALA A 155 -5.17 0.49 5.21
N HIS A 156 -6.05 -0.41 4.77
CA HIS A 156 -6.76 -0.30 3.51
C HIS A 156 -8.24 -0.45 3.74
N GLY A 157 -9.05 0.55 3.37
CA GLY A 157 -10.49 0.54 3.60
C GLY A 157 -11.07 1.92 3.86
N GLY A 158 -12.28 1.95 4.45
CA GLY A 158 -12.94 3.19 4.84
C GLY A 158 -14.40 3.29 4.40
N ASP A 159 -14.97 2.25 3.78
CA ASP A 159 -16.41 2.14 3.53
C ASP A 159 -17.02 0.92 4.25
N GLU A 160 -18.35 0.78 4.18
CA GLU A 160 -19.08 -0.27 4.92
C GLU A 160 -18.76 -1.70 4.46
N SER A 161 -18.23 -1.88 3.26
CA SER A 161 -17.93 -3.18 2.66
C SER A 161 -16.44 -3.54 2.70
N HIS A 162 -15.60 -2.52 2.84
CA HIS A 162 -14.15 -2.64 2.75
C HIS A 162 -13.50 -2.07 4.00
N ILE A 163 -13.45 -2.87 5.05
CA ILE A 163 -12.95 -2.58 6.40
C ILE A 163 -13.33 -1.17 6.84
N PRO A 164 -14.49 -0.99 7.48
CA PRO A 164 -14.87 0.30 8.02
C PRO A 164 -13.76 0.85 8.93
N ILE A 165 -13.42 2.12 8.76
CA ILE A 165 -12.39 2.80 9.54
C ILE A 165 -13.02 3.93 10.33
N ASN A 166 -12.95 3.87 11.66
CA ASN A 166 -13.30 4.98 12.52
C ASN A 166 -12.09 5.90 12.73
N LYS A 167 -12.04 6.99 11.95
CA LYS A 167 -10.93 7.95 11.97
C LYS A 167 -10.68 8.55 13.34
N ASP A 168 -11.74 8.76 14.15
CA ASP A 168 -11.61 9.30 15.50
C ASP A 168 -11.03 8.28 16.49
N ILE A 169 -11.36 6.99 16.35
CA ILE A 169 -10.74 5.94 17.14
C ILE A 169 -9.26 5.83 16.79
N LEU A 170 -8.93 5.74 15.51
CA LEU A 170 -7.55 5.63 15.05
C LEU A 170 -6.70 6.84 15.40
N LYS A 171 -7.27 8.04 15.42
CA LYS A 171 -6.57 9.25 15.89
C LYS A 171 -5.98 9.10 17.29
N TRP A 172 -6.63 8.36 18.16
CA TRP A 172 -6.23 8.15 19.55
C TRP A 172 -5.66 6.76 19.81
N SER A 173 -5.35 6.00 18.76
CA SER A 173 -4.80 4.63 18.87
C SER A 173 -3.37 4.58 19.41
N GLY A 174 -2.61 5.67 19.25
CA GLY A 174 -1.21 5.77 19.66
C GLY A 174 -0.20 5.58 18.55
N PHE A 175 -0.61 5.31 17.31
CA PHE A 175 0.29 5.30 16.15
C PHE A 175 0.79 6.71 15.84
N ASP A 176 2.07 6.82 15.44
CA ASP A 176 2.69 8.09 15.04
C ASP A 176 2.32 8.47 13.61
N TYR A 177 2.05 7.48 12.74
CA TYR A 177 1.53 7.71 11.39
C TYR A 177 0.59 6.58 10.96
N ILE A 178 -0.48 6.94 10.25
CA ILE A 178 -1.47 6.00 9.72
C ILE A 178 -1.59 6.22 8.21
N ALA A 179 -1.07 5.25 7.46
CA ALA A 179 -1.06 5.24 6.00
C ALA A 179 -2.30 4.52 5.48
N LEU A 180 -3.22 5.27 4.87
CA LEU A 180 -4.50 4.76 4.39
C LEU A 180 -4.50 4.58 2.87
N GLY A 181 -5.05 3.44 2.39
CA GLY A 181 -5.42 3.17 0.99
C GLY A 181 -6.91 2.90 0.83
N HIS A 182 -7.35 2.57 -0.39
CA HIS A 182 -8.72 2.32 -0.83
C HIS A 182 -9.44 3.55 -1.42
N ILE A 183 -9.22 4.72 -0.88
CA ILE A 183 -9.83 5.93 -1.41
C ILE A 183 -8.86 6.56 -2.42
N HIS A 184 -9.19 6.50 -3.70
CA HIS A 184 -8.31 6.94 -4.80
C HIS A 184 -8.05 8.45 -4.81
N LYS A 185 -8.87 9.23 -4.11
CA LYS A 185 -8.65 10.67 -3.94
C LYS A 185 -7.70 10.92 -2.78
N PRO A 186 -6.56 11.60 -2.98
CA PRO A 186 -5.67 11.94 -1.89
C PRO A 186 -6.35 12.90 -0.90
N GLU A 187 -6.22 12.60 0.39
CA GLU A 187 -6.85 13.37 1.46
C GLU A 187 -6.02 13.31 2.74
N ILE A 188 -5.61 14.46 3.28
CA ILE A 188 -5.05 14.56 4.63
C ILE A 188 -6.21 14.60 5.63
N ILE A 189 -6.32 13.56 6.45
CA ILE A 189 -7.38 13.44 7.45
C ILE A 189 -6.99 14.20 8.72
N PHE A 190 -5.78 13.95 9.22
CA PHE A 190 -5.15 14.67 10.31
C PHE A 190 -3.70 14.96 9.93
N GLU A 191 -3.34 16.23 9.95
CA GLU A 191 -1.99 16.68 9.58
C GLU A 191 -0.93 15.94 10.39
N ASP A 192 0.13 15.50 9.73
CA ASP A 192 1.26 14.74 10.27
C ASP A 192 0.90 13.36 10.88
N LEU A 193 -0.37 12.95 10.89
CA LEU A 193 -0.80 11.72 11.53
C LEU A 193 -1.48 10.71 10.57
N MET A 194 -2.42 11.17 9.73
CA MET A 194 -3.27 10.25 8.96
C MET A 194 -3.63 10.81 7.60
N ALA A 195 -3.38 10.04 6.56
CA ALA A 195 -3.72 10.44 5.19
C ALA A 195 -4.08 9.23 4.30
N TYR A 196 -4.96 9.46 3.34
CA TYR A 196 -5.08 8.65 2.13
C TYR A 196 -4.09 9.20 1.09
N SER A 197 -3.21 8.36 0.56
CA SER A 197 -2.29 8.77 -0.52
C SER A 197 -3.02 8.99 -1.85
N GLY A 198 -4.16 8.33 -2.02
CA GLY A 198 -4.84 8.24 -3.31
C GLY A 198 -4.15 7.27 -4.26
N SER A 199 -4.72 7.08 -5.44
CA SER A 199 -4.13 6.27 -6.50
C SER A 199 -3.00 7.00 -7.21
N LEU A 200 -1.99 6.26 -7.72
CA LEU A 200 -0.88 6.86 -8.48
C LEU A 200 -1.34 7.46 -9.79
N GLU A 201 -2.31 6.84 -10.45
CA GLU A 201 -2.91 7.29 -11.70
C GLU A 201 -4.44 7.13 -11.61
N PRO A 202 -5.24 8.00 -12.24
CA PRO A 202 -6.68 7.82 -12.25
C PRO A 202 -7.06 6.56 -13.03
N LEU A 203 -7.94 5.74 -12.49
CA LEU A 203 -8.46 4.52 -13.14
C LEU A 203 -9.74 4.79 -13.91
N ASP A 204 -10.44 5.87 -13.56
CA ASP A 204 -11.74 6.23 -14.09
C ASP A 204 -11.78 7.73 -14.41
N ARG A 205 -12.66 8.15 -15.32
CA ARG A 205 -12.85 9.57 -15.70
C ARG A 205 -13.41 10.44 -14.57
N THR A 206 -14.02 9.83 -13.57
CA THR A 206 -14.55 10.54 -12.41
C THR A 206 -13.46 10.88 -11.41
N GLU A 207 -12.32 10.21 -11.47
CA GLU A 207 -11.16 10.47 -10.63
C GLU A 207 -10.39 11.67 -11.17
N THR A 208 -10.89 12.85 -10.83
CA THR A 208 -10.30 14.11 -11.26
C THR A 208 -9.46 14.76 -10.16
N GLY A 209 -8.43 15.48 -10.55
CA GLY A 209 -7.56 16.19 -9.61
C GLY A 209 -6.10 15.73 -9.70
N SER A 210 -5.35 15.97 -8.63
CA SER A 210 -3.96 15.53 -8.54
C SER A 210 -3.90 14.07 -8.12
N HIS A 211 -3.06 13.30 -8.81
CA HIS A 211 -2.69 11.93 -8.49
C HIS A 211 -1.18 11.87 -8.34
N GLY A 212 -0.68 10.83 -7.66
CA GLY A 212 0.76 10.65 -7.43
C GLY A 212 1.06 10.25 -5.99
N PHE A 213 2.14 10.82 -5.43
CA PHE A 213 2.65 10.46 -4.09
C PHE A 213 3.35 11.64 -3.43
#